data_1dc09d92b71368d95ea9a9fb81f31a1d
#
_entry.id   1dc09d92b71368d95ea9a9fb81f31a1d
#
_cell.length_a   1.000
_cell.length_b   1.000
_cell.length_c   1.000
_cell.angle_alpha   90.00
_cell.angle_beta   90.00
_cell.angle_gamma   90.00
#
_symmetry.space_group_name_H-M   'P 1'
#
loop_
_entity.id
_entity.type
_entity.pdbx_description
1 polymer ?
#
loop_
_entity_poly.entity_id
_entity_poly.type
_entity_poly.pdbx_seq_one_letter_code
_entity_poly.pdbx_strand_id
1 'polypeptide(L)'
;RARPYLFSNTLASVIVSGTLEVLDLVSETTERRDRLEENTRFWRKGLVEAGFDVKPGESPIVPVMLYDAKLAQEFARDLFAEGVYVVGFFFPVVAKGQARIRTQLSAAHGREQLERALAAFVKVGRAHDVLGKTKAEMLARCGL
;
A
#
# COMPACT_ATOMS: atom_id res chain seq x y z
N ARG A 1 21.35 -39.22 19.48
CA ARG A 1 20.86 -39.07 18.08
C ARG A 1 19.49 -38.39 18.07
N ALA A 2 19.39 -37.24 18.71
CA ALA A 2 18.13 -36.49 18.84
C ALA A 2 17.96 -35.58 17.61
N ARG A 3 17.57 -36.13 16.45
CA ARG A 3 17.23 -35.35 15.24
C ARG A 3 16.22 -34.22 15.52
N PRO A 4 15.18 -34.40 16.36
CA PRO A 4 14.26 -33.32 16.73
C PRO A 4 14.94 -32.10 17.37
N TYR A 5 16.08 -32.26 18.03
CA TYR A 5 16.85 -31.16 18.60
C TYR A 5 17.65 -30.37 17.56
N LEU A 6 18.03 -31.05 16.46
CA LEU A 6 18.79 -30.42 15.37
C LEU A 6 17.88 -29.87 14.26
N PHE A 7 16.73 -30.50 14.08
CA PHE A 7 15.78 -30.19 12.96
C PHE A 7 14.35 -30.17 13.48
N SER A 8 14.08 -29.33 14.46
CA SER A 8 12.75 -29.31 15.09
C SER A 8 11.67 -28.79 14.14
N ASN A 9 11.99 -27.89 13.20
CA ASN A 9 11.02 -27.18 12.36
C ASN A 9 9.79 -26.64 13.12
N THR A 10 9.89 -26.56 14.44
CA THR A 10 8.84 -26.04 15.31
C THR A 10 8.97 -24.54 15.45
N LEU A 11 7.84 -23.86 15.50
CA LEU A 11 7.82 -22.44 15.83
C LEU A 11 8.38 -22.21 17.24
N ALA A 12 9.13 -21.14 17.43
CA ALA A 12 9.58 -20.73 18.76
C ALA A 12 8.36 -20.49 19.67
N SER A 13 8.41 -20.94 20.91
CA SER A 13 7.29 -20.84 21.85
C SER A 13 6.82 -19.42 22.08
N VAL A 14 7.74 -18.45 22.06
CA VAL A 14 7.43 -17.01 22.11
C VAL A 14 6.55 -16.58 20.95
N ILE A 15 6.84 -17.06 19.73
CA ILE A 15 6.03 -16.75 18.54
C ILE A 15 4.65 -17.40 18.65
N VAL A 16 4.58 -18.64 19.15
CA VAL A 16 3.30 -19.33 19.34
C VAL A 16 2.44 -18.61 20.36
N SER A 17 2.99 -18.26 21.52
CA SER A 17 2.25 -17.52 22.57
C SER A 17 1.74 -16.16 22.06
N GLY A 18 2.58 -15.38 21.37
CA GLY A 18 2.16 -14.12 20.80
C GLY A 18 1.09 -14.29 19.71
N THR A 19 1.16 -15.35 18.92
CA THR A 19 0.14 -15.65 17.90
C THR A 19 -1.20 -16.02 18.54
N LEU A 20 -1.21 -16.83 19.59
CA LEU A 20 -2.43 -17.19 20.31
C LEU A 20 -3.09 -15.94 20.90
N GLU A 21 -2.33 -15.08 21.56
CA GLU A 21 -2.84 -13.81 22.11
C GLU A 21 -3.45 -12.91 21.02
N VAL A 22 -2.81 -12.81 19.85
CA VAL A 22 -3.35 -12.04 18.72
C VAL A 22 -4.64 -12.65 18.20
N LEU A 23 -4.74 -13.99 18.12
CA LEU A 23 -5.97 -14.67 17.70
C LEU A 23 -7.11 -14.43 18.69
N ASP A 24 -6.84 -14.45 19.98
CA ASP A 24 -7.83 -14.13 21.01
C ASP A 24 -8.31 -12.69 20.86
N LEU A 25 -7.40 -11.72 20.78
CA LEU A 25 -7.72 -10.30 20.57
C LEU A 25 -8.58 -10.03 19.33
N VAL A 26 -8.30 -10.68 18.21
CA VAL A 26 -9.09 -10.46 16.97
C VAL A 26 -10.41 -11.25 16.96
N SER A 27 -10.56 -12.23 17.86
CA SER A 27 -11.79 -13.02 18.03
C SER A 27 -12.79 -12.33 18.95
N GLU A 28 -12.31 -11.53 19.92
CA GLU A 28 -13.15 -10.83 20.89
C GLU A 28 -13.96 -9.69 20.25
N THR A 29 -13.40 -9.00 19.25
CA THR A 29 -14.05 -7.83 18.63
C THR A 29 -13.69 -7.66 17.16
N THR A 30 -14.59 -7.08 16.37
CA THR A 30 -14.38 -6.69 14.98
C THR A 30 -13.84 -5.27 14.81
N GLU A 31 -13.80 -4.49 15.89
CA GLU A 31 -13.51 -3.04 15.86
C GLU A 31 -12.29 -2.66 15.02
N ARG A 32 -11.18 -3.38 15.17
CA ARG A 32 -9.95 -3.11 14.41
C ARG A 32 -10.11 -3.42 12.93
N ARG A 33 -10.85 -4.47 12.59
CA ARG A 33 -11.15 -4.85 11.20
C ARG A 33 -12.08 -3.82 10.56
N ASP A 34 -13.11 -3.42 11.26
CA ASP A 34 -14.10 -2.44 10.79
C ASP A 34 -13.41 -1.09 10.54
N ARG A 35 -12.54 -0.65 11.46
CA ARG A 35 -11.74 0.56 11.30
C ARG A 35 -10.77 0.46 10.13
N LEU A 36 -10.12 -0.69 9.92
CA LEU A 36 -9.25 -0.91 8.77
C LEU A 36 -10.03 -0.83 7.46
N GLU A 37 -11.22 -1.40 7.42
CA GLU A 37 -12.10 -1.36 6.26
C GLU A 37 -12.58 0.06 5.96
N GLU A 38 -13.01 0.81 6.98
CA GLU A 38 -13.38 2.23 6.86
C GLU A 38 -12.21 3.08 6.33
N ASN A 39 -11.01 2.91 6.91
CA ASN A 39 -9.81 3.59 6.45
C ASN A 39 -9.50 3.25 4.97
N THR A 40 -9.67 2.00 4.59
CA THR A 40 -9.42 1.52 3.23
C THR A 40 -10.42 2.13 2.24
N ARG A 41 -11.71 2.15 2.59
CA ARG A 41 -12.75 2.77 1.75
C ARG A 41 -12.50 4.27 1.58
N PHE A 42 -12.19 4.96 2.68
CA PHE A 42 -11.85 6.39 2.64
C PHE A 42 -10.67 6.67 1.71
N TRP A 43 -9.60 5.91 1.88
CA TRP A 43 -8.37 6.07 1.11
C TRP A 43 -8.59 5.82 -0.39
N ARG A 44 -9.23 4.70 -0.74
CA ARG A 44 -9.56 4.38 -2.14
C ARG A 44 -10.42 5.46 -2.78
N LYS A 45 -11.48 5.86 -2.09
CA LYS A 45 -12.39 6.90 -2.56
C LYS A 45 -11.64 8.20 -2.82
N GLY A 46 -10.85 8.67 -1.86
CA GLY A 46 -10.09 9.91 -1.99
C GLY A 46 -9.08 9.89 -3.15
N LEU A 47 -8.36 8.77 -3.36
CA LEU A 47 -7.45 8.64 -4.50
C LEU A 47 -8.18 8.64 -5.85
N VAL A 48 -9.30 7.94 -5.96
CA VAL A 48 -10.10 7.89 -7.20
C VAL A 48 -10.71 9.27 -7.50
N GLU A 49 -11.27 9.94 -6.52
CA GLU A 49 -11.83 11.30 -6.66
C GLU A 49 -10.74 12.33 -7.03
N ALA A 50 -9.51 12.12 -6.55
CA ALA A 50 -8.37 12.95 -6.95
C ALA A 50 -7.87 12.68 -8.39
N GLY A 51 -8.35 11.61 -9.04
CA GLY A 51 -8.00 11.27 -10.42
C GLY A 51 -6.84 10.30 -10.56
N PHE A 52 -6.49 9.56 -9.50
CA PHE A 52 -5.51 8.47 -9.61
C PHE A 52 -6.13 7.20 -10.20
N ASP A 53 -5.35 6.50 -11.02
CA ASP A 53 -5.70 5.14 -11.43
C ASP A 53 -5.37 4.15 -10.29
N VAL A 54 -6.42 3.68 -9.64
CA VAL A 54 -6.35 2.77 -8.49
C VAL A 54 -6.86 1.40 -8.90
N LYS A 55 -6.05 0.38 -8.70
CA LYS A 55 -6.47 -1.00 -8.98
C LYS A 55 -7.68 -1.37 -8.11
N PRO A 56 -8.78 -1.88 -8.68
CA PRO A 56 -9.95 -2.29 -7.91
C PRO A 56 -9.62 -3.43 -6.94
N GLY A 57 -10.39 -3.53 -5.87
CA GLY A 57 -10.25 -4.55 -4.84
C GLY A 57 -10.70 -4.07 -3.47
N GLU A 58 -10.85 -4.98 -2.53
CA GLU A 58 -11.31 -4.72 -1.15
C GLU A 58 -10.16 -4.74 -0.14
N SER A 59 -8.99 -5.26 -0.55
CA SER A 59 -7.82 -5.35 0.31
C SER A 59 -7.37 -3.97 0.84
N PRO A 60 -6.85 -3.88 2.06
CA PRO A 60 -6.22 -2.68 2.61
C PRO A 60 -4.89 -2.32 1.91
N ILE A 61 -4.41 -3.18 1.02
CA ILE A 61 -3.33 -2.85 0.09
C ILE A 61 -3.94 -2.19 -1.13
N VAL A 62 -3.63 -0.90 -1.33
CA VAL A 62 -4.20 -0.08 -2.41
C VAL A 62 -3.11 0.30 -3.40
N PRO A 63 -3.04 -0.34 -4.58
CA PRO A 63 -2.07 -0.01 -5.61
C PRO A 63 -2.52 1.24 -6.40
N VAL A 64 -1.64 2.24 -6.44
CA VAL A 64 -1.77 3.44 -7.29
C VAL A 64 -0.90 3.23 -8.52
N MET A 65 -1.51 3.14 -9.70
CA MET A 65 -0.83 2.78 -10.93
C MET A 65 -0.10 3.99 -11.53
N LEU A 66 1.19 3.81 -11.82
CA LEU A 66 2.04 4.81 -12.45
C LEU A 66 2.67 4.31 -13.76
N TYR A 67 2.66 2.99 -13.99
CA TYR A 67 3.07 2.29 -15.21
C TYR A 67 4.56 2.35 -15.51
N ASP A 68 5.26 3.45 -15.22
CA ASP A 68 6.68 3.67 -15.47
C ASP A 68 7.53 3.53 -14.20
N ALA A 69 8.67 2.85 -14.33
CA ALA A 69 9.57 2.55 -13.22
C ALA A 69 10.27 3.80 -12.66
N LYS A 70 10.69 4.72 -13.55
CA LYS A 70 11.37 5.95 -13.16
C LYS A 70 10.39 6.87 -12.44
N LEU A 71 9.20 7.04 -13.02
CA LEU A 71 8.12 7.80 -12.40
C LEU A 71 7.76 7.26 -11.01
N ALA A 72 7.66 5.93 -10.84
CA ALA A 72 7.35 5.34 -9.54
C ALA A 72 8.42 5.63 -8.48
N GLN A 73 9.70 5.67 -8.88
CA GLN A 73 10.79 6.00 -7.97
C GLN A 73 10.78 7.49 -7.60
N GLU A 74 10.65 8.37 -8.58
CA GLU A 74 10.58 9.82 -8.37
C GLU A 74 9.38 10.20 -7.50
N PHE A 75 8.22 9.61 -7.79
CA PHE A 75 6.99 9.81 -7.02
C PHE A 75 7.14 9.36 -5.56
N ALA A 76 7.75 8.21 -5.31
CA ALA A 76 8.01 7.73 -3.96
C ALA A 76 8.98 8.65 -3.19
N ARG A 77 10.03 9.14 -3.84
CA ARG A 77 10.98 10.10 -3.28
C ARG A 77 10.27 11.41 -2.89
N ASP A 78 9.43 11.92 -3.76
CA ASP A 78 8.77 13.19 -3.54
C ASP A 78 7.68 13.08 -2.45
N LEU A 79 6.99 11.94 -2.36
CA LEU A 79 6.11 11.64 -1.22
C LEU A 79 6.87 11.54 0.10
N PHE A 80 8.09 10.98 0.09
CA PHE A 80 8.92 10.94 1.29
C PHE A 80 9.29 12.36 1.77
N ALA A 81 9.57 13.28 0.85
CA ALA A 81 9.81 14.69 1.19
C ALA A 81 8.56 15.39 1.78
N GLU A 82 7.37 14.94 1.44
CA GLU A 82 6.09 15.38 2.04
C GLU A 82 5.74 14.62 3.34
N GLY A 83 6.65 13.78 3.86
CA GLY A 83 6.45 13.02 5.09
C GLY A 83 5.64 11.73 4.94
N VAL A 84 5.46 11.23 3.72
CA VAL A 84 4.72 9.99 3.44
C VAL A 84 5.67 8.92 2.92
N TYR A 85 5.92 7.90 3.74
CA TYR A 85 6.76 6.77 3.34
C TYR A 85 5.96 5.76 2.52
N VAL A 86 6.35 5.57 1.27
CA VAL A 86 5.82 4.57 0.35
C VAL A 86 6.93 3.94 -0.48
N VAL A 87 6.65 2.78 -1.07
CA VAL A 87 7.60 2.06 -1.92
C VAL A 87 7.03 1.90 -3.33
N GLY A 88 7.84 2.24 -4.33
CA GLY A 88 7.56 1.97 -5.72
C GLY A 88 7.83 0.51 -6.06
N PHE A 89 6.89 -0.13 -6.75
CA PHE A 89 7.02 -1.49 -7.27
C PHE A 89 7.13 -1.43 -8.79
N PHE A 90 8.23 -1.95 -9.32
CA PHE A 90 8.53 -1.98 -10.76
C PHE A 90 9.28 -3.26 -11.13
N PHE A 91 9.61 -3.45 -12.41
CA PHE A 91 10.35 -4.63 -12.86
C PHE A 91 11.69 -4.78 -12.12
N PRO A 92 12.07 -5.99 -11.67
CA PRO A 92 11.46 -7.29 -11.93
C PRO A 92 10.37 -7.73 -10.94
N VAL A 93 10.04 -6.93 -9.91
CA VAL A 93 9.03 -7.28 -8.88
C VAL A 93 7.63 -7.33 -9.49
N VAL A 94 7.36 -6.46 -10.46
CA VAL A 94 6.15 -6.47 -11.28
C VAL A 94 6.53 -6.42 -12.75
N ALA A 95 5.64 -6.83 -13.66
CA ALA A 95 5.90 -6.79 -15.09
C ALA A 95 6.17 -5.36 -15.59
N LYS A 96 6.91 -5.22 -16.69
CA LYS A 96 7.10 -3.92 -17.36
C LYS A 96 5.75 -3.30 -17.71
N GLY A 97 5.62 -1.99 -17.60
CA GLY A 97 4.35 -1.30 -17.78
C GLY A 97 3.32 -1.54 -16.67
N GLN A 98 3.74 -2.04 -15.51
CA GLN A 98 2.88 -2.29 -14.33
C GLN A 98 3.43 -1.64 -13.05
N ALA A 99 4.31 -0.66 -13.22
CA ALA A 99 4.89 0.05 -12.09
C ALA A 99 3.79 0.81 -11.31
N ARG A 100 3.93 0.83 -10.00
CA ARG A 100 2.92 1.36 -9.09
C ARG A 100 3.51 1.73 -7.74
N ILE A 101 2.84 2.60 -7.01
CA ILE A 101 3.02 2.76 -5.58
C ILE A 101 2.07 1.79 -4.87
N ARG A 102 2.58 1.02 -3.93
CA ARG A 102 1.75 0.18 -3.07
C ARG A 102 1.52 0.87 -1.73
N THR A 103 0.33 1.39 -1.51
CA THR A 103 -0.06 1.90 -0.20
C THR A 103 -0.66 0.77 0.64
N GLN A 104 -0.37 0.77 1.93
CA GLN A 104 -0.86 -0.24 2.86
C GLN A 104 -1.49 0.45 4.07
N LEU A 105 -2.79 0.25 4.25
CA LEU A 105 -3.54 0.85 5.34
C LEU A 105 -3.42 0.01 6.60
N SER A 106 -3.60 0.67 7.75
CA SER A 106 -3.64 0.05 9.06
C SER A 106 -4.82 0.59 9.87
N ALA A 107 -5.35 -0.23 10.76
CA ALA A 107 -6.32 0.21 11.76
C ALA A 107 -5.74 1.28 12.71
N ALA A 108 -4.43 1.34 12.83
CA ALA A 108 -3.74 2.36 13.64
C ALA A 108 -3.69 3.75 13.00
N HIS A 109 -3.96 3.85 11.68
CA HIS A 109 -4.01 5.16 11.03
C HIS A 109 -5.21 5.95 11.51
N GLY A 110 -4.97 7.18 12.00
CA GLY A 110 -6.02 8.14 12.30
C GLY A 110 -6.48 8.88 11.05
N ARG A 111 -7.71 9.43 11.09
CA ARG A 111 -8.30 10.17 9.97
C ARG A 111 -7.42 11.31 9.48
N GLU A 112 -6.91 12.14 10.37
CA GLU A 112 -6.02 13.26 10.04
C GLU A 112 -4.73 12.82 9.32
N GLN A 113 -4.17 11.66 9.70
CA GLN A 113 -3.00 11.11 9.01
C GLN A 113 -3.32 10.72 7.58
N LEU A 114 -4.48 10.11 7.35
CA LEU A 114 -4.94 9.72 6.01
C LEU A 114 -5.24 10.94 5.15
N GLU A 115 -5.85 11.97 5.70
CA GLU A 115 -6.13 13.24 4.99
C GLU A 115 -4.85 13.95 4.60
N ARG A 116 -3.86 14.05 5.51
CA ARG A 116 -2.54 14.61 5.20
C ARG A 116 -1.82 13.81 4.12
N ALA A 117 -1.85 12.48 4.23
CA ALA A 117 -1.24 11.62 3.22
C ALA A 117 -1.93 11.78 1.85
N LEU A 118 -3.27 11.87 1.82
CA LEU A 118 -4.02 12.09 0.59
C LEU A 118 -3.67 13.45 -0.04
N ALA A 119 -3.56 14.50 0.77
CA ALA A 119 -3.14 15.83 0.29
C ALA A 119 -1.73 15.80 -0.31
N ALA A 120 -0.79 15.07 0.32
CA ALA A 120 0.56 14.86 -0.23
C ALA A 120 0.51 14.11 -1.57
N PHE A 121 -0.28 13.05 -1.68
CA PHE A 121 -0.48 12.32 -2.93
C PHE A 121 -1.01 13.23 -4.04
N VAL A 122 -2.02 14.05 -3.74
CA VAL A 122 -2.59 15.00 -4.72
C VAL A 122 -1.55 16.04 -5.15
N LYS A 123 -0.77 16.58 -4.21
CA LYS A 123 0.29 17.55 -4.50
C LYS A 123 1.34 16.96 -5.44
N VAL A 124 1.87 15.78 -5.09
CA VAL A 124 2.87 15.09 -5.91
C VAL A 124 2.28 14.61 -7.23
N GLY A 125 1.03 14.12 -7.21
CA GLY A 125 0.31 13.72 -8.42
C GLY A 125 0.14 14.83 -9.44
N ARG A 126 -0.11 16.06 -8.98
CA ARG A 126 -0.15 17.26 -9.84
C ARG A 126 1.23 17.61 -10.39
N ALA A 127 2.27 17.56 -9.54
CA ALA A 127 3.64 17.88 -9.97
C ALA A 127 4.16 16.94 -11.06
N HIS A 128 3.75 15.66 -11.00
CA HIS A 128 4.11 14.65 -12.00
C HIS A 128 3.10 14.52 -13.15
N ASP A 129 2.05 15.33 -13.18
CA ASP A 129 0.98 15.29 -14.22
C ASP A 129 0.40 13.87 -14.41
N VAL A 130 0.01 13.23 -13.31
CA VAL A 130 -0.57 11.86 -13.34
C VAL A 130 -2.07 11.83 -13.07
N LEU A 131 -2.65 12.94 -12.57
CA LEU A 131 -4.05 12.98 -12.19
C LEU A 131 -4.95 13.05 -13.44
N GLY A 132 -6.01 12.25 -13.46
CA GLY A 132 -6.96 12.18 -14.56
C GLY A 132 -6.43 11.53 -15.83
N LYS A 133 -5.21 11.00 -15.80
CA LYS A 133 -4.63 10.32 -16.97
C LYS A 133 -5.11 8.89 -17.07
N THR A 134 -5.46 8.47 -18.26
CA THR A 134 -5.79 7.09 -18.58
C THR A 134 -4.54 6.22 -18.64
N LYS A 135 -4.72 4.90 -18.49
CA LYS A 135 -3.64 3.94 -18.68
C LYS A 135 -2.94 4.11 -20.04
N ALA A 136 -3.71 4.34 -21.11
CA ALA A 136 -3.18 4.51 -22.46
C ALA A 136 -2.27 5.75 -22.57
N GLU A 137 -2.69 6.88 -22.02
CA GLU A 137 -1.88 8.11 -22.00
C GLU A 137 -0.61 7.93 -21.18
N MET A 138 -0.69 7.24 -20.03
CA MET A 138 0.48 6.97 -19.20
C MET A 138 1.49 6.05 -19.88
N LEU A 139 1.04 4.98 -20.56
CA LEU A 139 1.92 4.09 -21.31
C LEU A 139 2.53 4.78 -22.52
N ALA A 140 1.76 5.54 -23.28
CA ALA A 140 2.29 6.31 -24.42
C ALA A 140 3.38 7.31 -24.00
N ARG A 141 3.23 7.97 -22.86
CA ARG A 141 4.24 8.88 -22.28
C ARG A 141 5.55 8.16 -21.94
N CYS A 142 5.49 6.87 -21.62
CA CYS A 142 6.66 6.05 -21.24
C CYS A 142 7.28 5.31 -22.43
N GLY A 143 6.74 5.47 -23.64
CA GLY A 143 7.22 4.75 -24.84
C GLY A 143 6.93 3.24 -24.79
N LEU A 144 5.86 2.83 -24.12
CA LEU A 144 5.42 1.44 -23.93
C LEU A 144 4.12 1.17 -24.67
#